data_0255e7b582a672a3dfd8b68fe43992f9
#
_entry.id   0255e7b582a672a3dfd8b68fe43992f9
#
_cell.length_a   1.000
_cell.length_b   1.000
_cell.length_c   1.000
_cell.angle_alpha   90.00
_cell.angle_beta   90.00
_cell.angle_gamma   90.00
#
_symmetry.space_group_name_H-M   'P 1'
#
loop_
_entity.id
_entity.type
_entity.pdbx_description
1 polymer ?
#
loop_
_entity_poly.entity_id
_entity_poly.type
_entity_poly.pdbx_seq_one_letter_code
_entity_poly.pdbx_strand_id
1 'polypeptide(L)'
;MEYMQIEEEDFVIRVRPSLDGEEWTGEIDISIISQPGNTLNDESYGQVMHFCKMMCATVPIMEADETIRNLVHTYVMEVVDNETEVEVELEEELGVEKEYDGNVVHLTFNSKTGGSA
;
A
#
# COMPACT_ATOMS: atom_id res chain seq x y z
N MET A 1 18.91 15.49 -3.36
CA MET A 1 17.74 14.70 -2.95
C MET A 1 16.86 14.46 -4.16
N GLU A 2 16.54 13.22 -4.42
CA GLU A 2 15.64 12.86 -5.49
C GLU A 2 14.23 12.75 -4.98
N TYR A 3 13.29 13.20 -5.77
CA TYR A 3 11.88 13.08 -5.46
C TYR A 3 11.25 12.04 -6.36
N MET A 4 10.33 11.26 -5.80
CA MET A 4 9.56 10.33 -6.60
C MET A 4 8.69 11.13 -7.56
N GLN A 5 8.77 10.79 -8.84
CA GLN A 5 7.98 11.43 -9.85
C GLN A 5 6.73 10.60 -10.15
N ILE A 6 5.58 11.26 -10.17
CA ILE A 6 4.33 10.60 -10.51
C ILE A 6 4.14 10.68 -12.03
N GLU A 7 4.00 9.51 -12.63
CA GLU A 7 3.82 9.38 -14.06
C GLU A 7 2.33 9.35 -14.45
N GLU A 8 2.05 9.47 -15.75
CA GLU A 8 0.67 9.54 -16.22
C GLU A 8 -0.15 8.28 -15.95
N GLU A 9 0.49 7.13 -15.91
CA GLU A 9 -0.17 5.85 -15.66
C GLU A 9 -0.36 5.54 -14.18
N ASP A 10 0.20 6.36 -13.29
CA ASP A 10 0.20 6.07 -11.87
C ASP A 10 -1.17 6.31 -11.24
N PHE A 11 -1.53 5.42 -10.34
CA PHE A 11 -2.63 5.61 -9.41
C PHE A 11 -2.04 5.89 -8.05
N VAL A 12 -2.50 6.94 -7.41
CA VAL A 12 -1.97 7.36 -6.11
C VAL A 12 -3.06 7.17 -5.05
N ILE A 13 -2.71 6.48 -3.99
CA ILE A 13 -3.58 6.38 -2.83
C ILE A 13 -3.06 7.38 -1.82
N ARG A 14 -3.87 8.41 -1.55
CA ARG A 14 -3.52 9.44 -0.58
C ARG A 14 -4.15 9.12 0.76
N VAL A 15 -3.34 9.06 1.79
CA VAL A 15 -3.78 8.88 3.15
C VAL A 15 -3.58 10.20 3.89
N ARG A 16 -4.67 10.80 4.33
CA ARG A 16 -4.60 12.05 5.08
C ARG A 16 -5.06 11.81 6.51
N PRO A 17 -4.17 11.91 7.49
CA PRO A 17 -4.59 11.75 8.88
C PRO A 17 -5.38 12.96 9.36
N SER A 18 -6.37 12.72 10.20
CA SER A 18 -7.08 13.78 10.90
C SER A 18 -6.29 14.14 12.15
N LEU A 19 -6.04 15.42 12.33
CA LEU A 19 -5.19 15.88 13.42
C LEU A 19 -5.96 16.71 14.43
N ASP A 20 -5.55 16.56 15.68
CA ASP A 20 -5.95 17.44 16.78
C ASP A 20 -4.66 18.10 17.26
N GLY A 21 -4.42 19.32 16.79
CA GLY A 21 -3.11 19.94 16.96
C GLY A 21 -2.07 19.18 16.14
N GLU A 22 -1.08 18.64 16.80
CA GLU A 22 -0.03 17.82 16.14
C GLU A 22 -0.25 16.32 16.32
N GLU A 23 -1.28 15.93 17.06
CA GLU A 23 -1.54 14.53 17.33
C GLU A 23 -2.58 13.94 16.37
N TRP A 24 -2.33 12.72 15.96
CA TRP A 24 -3.26 11.99 15.11
C TRP A 24 -4.45 11.49 15.94
N THR A 25 -5.65 11.75 15.44
CA THR A 25 -6.87 11.32 16.12
C THR A 25 -7.21 9.84 15.98
N GLY A 26 -6.49 9.15 15.08
CA GLY A 26 -6.80 7.77 14.74
C GLY A 26 -7.66 7.64 13.49
N GLU A 27 -8.18 8.75 13.00
CA GLU A 27 -8.99 8.76 11.78
C GLU A 27 -8.17 9.18 10.58
N ILE A 28 -8.49 8.60 9.42
CA ILE A 28 -7.83 8.94 8.17
C ILE A 28 -8.85 9.15 7.07
N ASP A 29 -8.46 9.97 6.10
CA ASP A 29 -9.21 10.13 4.86
C ASP A 29 -8.36 9.53 3.75
N ILE A 30 -8.95 8.63 2.97
CA ILE A 30 -8.26 7.93 1.90
C ILE A 30 -8.88 8.31 0.57
N SER A 31 -8.04 8.70 -0.38
CA SER A 31 -8.47 9.07 -1.72
C SER A 31 -7.63 8.33 -2.75
N ILE A 32 -8.27 7.96 -3.85
CA ILE A 32 -7.57 7.38 -5.00
C ILE A 32 -7.52 8.44 -6.08
N ILE A 33 -6.31 8.73 -6.55
CA ILE A 33 -6.09 9.77 -7.54
C ILE A 33 -5.47 9.13 -8.78
N SER A 34 -6.09 9.32 -9.94
CA SER A 34 -5.47 8.97 -11.22
C SER A 34 -5.20 10.24 -12.00
N GLN A 35 -4.22 10.19 -12.88
CA GLN A 35 -3.82 11.34 -13.66
C GLN A 35 -4.77 11.54 -14.85
N PRO A 36 -5.08 12.80 -15.22
CA PRO A 36 -5.95 13.06 -16.37
C PRO A 36 -5.39 12.52 -17.69
N GLY A 37 -4.05 12.43 -17.80
CA GLY A 37 -3.39 11.93 -18.98
C GLY A 37 -3.15 10.42 -19.00
N ASN A 38 -3.84 9.67 -18.14
CA ASN A 38 -3.65 8.24 -18.08
C ASN A 38 -3.94 7.57 -19.41
N THR A 39 -2.99 6.77 -19.89
CA THR A 39 -3.04 6.17 -21.22
C THR A 39 -3.60 4.75 -21.23
N LEU A 40 -3.98 4.21 -20.08
CA LEU A 40 -4.56 2.88 -20.03
C LEU A 40 -5.90 2.85 -20.77
N ASN A 41 -6.20 1.72 -21.42
CA ASN A 41 -7.53 1.56 -22.00
C ASN A 41 -8.57 1.41 -20.88
N ASP A 42 -9.83 1.52 -21.23
CA ASP A 42 -10.91 1.52 -20.23
C ASP A 42 -10.95 0.25 -19.39
N GLU A 43 -10.70 -0.89 -20.00
CA GLU A 43 -10.69 -2.16 -19.27
C GLU A 43 -9.57 -2.22 -18.26
N SER A 44 -8.35 -1.90 -18.68
CA SER A 44 -7.20 -1.91 -17.79
C SER A 44 -7.33 -0.85 -16.70
N TYR A 45 -7.80 0.33 -17.06
CA TYR A 45 -8.04 1.39 -16.09
C TYR A 45 -9.00 0.93 -15.00
N GLY A 46 -10.10 0.30 -15.40
CA GLY A 46 -11.09 -0.21 -14.46
C GLY A 46 -10.52 -1.29 -13.55
N GLN A 47 -9.68 -2.17 -14.09
CA GLN A 47 -9.06 -3.23 -13.29
C GLN A 47 -8.11 -2.67 -12.24
N VAL A 48 -7.26 -1.72 -12.62
CA VAL A 48 -6.33 -1.10 -11.66
C VAL A 48 -7.09 -0.28 -10.63
N MET A 49 -8.09 0.47 -11.06
CA MET A 49 -8.92 1.23 -10.13
C MET A 49 -9.60 0.32 -9.12
N HIS A 50 -10.13 -0.82 -9.59
CA HIS A 50 -10.76 -1.79 -8.68
C HIS A 50 -9.76 -2.33 -7.67
N PHE A 51 -8.55 -2.63 -8.12
CA PHE A 51 -7.49 -3.09 -7.22
C PHE A 51 -7.18 -2.04 -6.15
N CYS A 52 -7.10 -0.77 -6.54
CA CYS A 52 -6.91 0.33 -5.60
C CYS A 52 -8.05 0.40 -4.58
N LYS A 53 -9.28 0.22 -5.05
CA LYS A 53 -10.44 0.20 -4.16
C LYS A 53 -10.36 -0.95 -3.17
N MET A 54 -9.91 -2.11 -3.60
CA MET A 54 -9.73 -3.26 -2.71
C MET A 54 -8.70 -2.94 -1.63
N MET A 55 -7.57 -2.34 -2.01
CA MET A 55 -6.56 -1.94 -1.04
C MET A 55 -7.13 -0.95 -0.02
N CYS A 56 -7.87 0.04 -0.48
CA CYS A 56 -8.45 1.03 0.41
C CYS A 56 -9.52 0.41 1.33
N ALA A 57 -10.27 -0.56 0.82
CA ALA A 57 -11.32 -1.22 1.59
C ALA A 57 -10.77 -2.06 2.73
N THR A 58 -9.48 -2.42 2.69
CA THR A 58 -8.87 -3.15 3.80
C THR A 58 -8.87 -2.33 5.09
N VAL A 59 -8.89 -1.01 4.99
CA VAL A 59 -8.86 -0.15 6.18
C VAL A 59 -10.12 -0.32 7.04
N PRO A 60 -11.34 -0.11 6.52
CA PRO A 60 -12.53 -0.34 7.33
C PRO A 60 -12.69 -1.80 7.75
N ILE A 61 -12.21 -2.74 6.93
CA ILE A 61 -12.26 -4.15 7.30
C ILE A 61 -11.37 -4.40 8.52
N MET A 62 -10.15 -3.85 8.54
CA MET A 62 -9.27 -3.97 9.70
C MET A 62 -9.85 -3.29 10.94
N GLU A 63 -10.56 -2.20 10.77
CA GLU A 63 -11.22 -1.52 11.89
C GLU A 63 -12.35 -2.36 12.47
N ALA A 64 -13.09 -3.06 11.62
CA ALA A 64 -14.24 -3.85 12.02
C ALA A 64 -13.87 -5.24 12.51
N ASP A 65 -12.75 -5.81 12.07
CA ASP A 65 -12.36 -7.19 12.37
C ASP A 65 -10.99 -7.24 13.01
N GLU A 66 -10.98 -7.48 14.31
CA GLU A 66 -9.74 -7.54 15.09
C GLU A 66 -8.81 -8.65 14.63
N THR A 67 -9.35 -9.78 14.22
CA THR A 67 -8.55 -10.92 13.76
C THR A 67 -7.79 -10.54 12.49
N ILE A 68 -8.46 -9.91 11.55
CA ILE A 68 -7.82 -9.46 10.31
C ILE A 68 -6.79 -8.39 10.61
N ARG A 69 -7.12 -7.42 11.47
CA ARG A 69 -6.17 -6.37 11.84
C ARG A 69 -4.91 -6.96 12.46
N ASN A 70 -5.06 -7.91 13.36
CA ASN A 70 -3.92 -8.53 14.01
C ASN A 70 -3.09 -9.36 13.03
N LEU A 71 -3.72 -10.02 12.08
CA LEU A 71 -3.01 -10.76 11.04
C LEU A 71 -2.15 -9.83 10.20
N VAL A 72 -2.71 -8.71 9.75
CA VAL A 72 -1.97 -7.73 8.95
C VAL A 72 -0.87 -7.09 9.79
N HIS A 73 -1.15 -6.74 11.04
CA HIS A 73 -0.15 -6.17 11.94
C HIS A 73 1.03 -7.11 12.12
N THR A 74 0.74 -8.40 12.38
CA THR A 74 1.79 -9.40 12.55
C THR A 74 2.62 -9.54 11.29
N TYR A 75 1.99 -9.54 10.13
CA TYR A 75 2.69 -9.58 8.86
C TYR A 75 3.66 -8.41 8.72
N VAL A 76 3.19 -7.20 9.04
CA VAL A 76 4.04 -6.01 8.95
C VAL A 76 5.23 -6.13 9.91
N MET A 77 4.98 -6.53 11.15
CA MET A 77 6.05 -6.61 12.14
C MET A 77 7.06 -7.71 11.82
N GLU A 78 6.61 -8.86 11.34
CA GLU A 78 7.48 -10.00 11.10
C GLU A 78 8.11 -10.03 9.72
N VAL A 79 7.47 -9.48 8.73
CA VAL A 79 7.91 -9.58 7.34
C VAL A 79 8.41 -8.24 6.80
N VAL A 80 7.64 -7.17 7.00
CA VAL A 80 7.98 -5.87 6.40
C VAL A 80 9.02 -5.13 7.23
N ASP A 81 8.84 -5.05 8.54
CA ASP A 81 9.68 -4.22 9.42
C ASP A 81 10.86 -4.95 10.06
N ASN A 82 10.79 -6.27 10.16
CA ASN A 82 11.86 -7.04 10.78
C ASN A 82 13.08 -7.06 9.85
N GLU A 83 14.29 -6.81 10.38
CA GLU A 83 15.53 -6.75 9.59
C GLU A 83 16.56 -7.80 9.99
N THR A 84 16.12 -8.94 10.52
CA THR A 84 16.99 -10.05 10.86
C THR A 84 17.23 -10.95 9.64
N GLU A 85 18.20 -11.87 9.74
CA GLU A 85 18.46 -12.82 8.67
C GLU A 85 17.27 -13.74 8.38
N VAL A 86 16.55 -14.10 9.42
CA VAL A 86 15.32 -14.90 9.26
C VAL A 86 14.30 -14.14 8.43
N GLU A 87 14.23 -12.85 8.63
CA GLU A 87 13.37 -11.98 7.87
C GLU A 87 13.72 -11.98 6.39
N VAL A 88 15.01 -11.92 6.07
CA VAL A 88 15.46 -11.93 4.67
C VAL A 88 14.95 -13.17 3.96
N GLU A 89 15.03 -14.33 4.61
CA GLU A 89 14.50 -15.56 4.05
C GLU A 89 12.99 -15.49 3.89
N LEU A 90 12.29 -14.93 4.88
CA LEU A 90 10.85 -14.76 4.82
C LEU A 90 10.42 -13.77 3.74
N GLU A 91 11.19 -12.71 3.56
CA GLU A 91 10.93 -11.74 2.50
C GLU A 91 11.02 -12.39 1.13
N GLU A 92 12.05 -13.21 0.92
CA GLU A 92 12.17 -13.94 -0.35
C GLU A 92 11.02 -14.91 -0.55
N GLU A 93 10.68 -15.66 0.49
CA GLU A 93 9.63 -16.65 0.44
C GLU A 93 8.25 -16.01 0.23
N LEU A 94 7.99 -14.91 0.92
CA LEU A 94 6.70 -14.22 0.85
C LEU A 94 6.67 -13.14 -0.24
N GLY A 95 7.81 -12.89 -0.89
CA GLY A 95 7.87 -11.97 -2.01
C GLY A 95 7.78 -10.50 -1.64
N VAL A 96 8.35 -10.12 -0.51
CA VAL A 96 8.37 -8.72 -0.09
C VAL A 96 9.79 -8.19 -0.12
N GLU A 97 9.99 -7.10 -0.83
CA GLU A 97 11.24 -6.36 -0.82
C GLU A 97 10.96 -4.96 -0.31
N LYS A 98 11.89 -4.41 0.44
CA LYS A 98 11.71 -3.10 1.06
C LYS A 98 12.97 -2.28 0.84
N GLU A 99 12.78 -1.05 0.39
CA GLU A 99 13.87 -0.13 0.13
C GLU A 99 13.50 1.26 0.63
N TYR A 100 14.44 1.92 1.28
CA TYR A 100 14.23 3.27 1.81
C TYR A 100 14.99 4.27 0.97
N ASP A 101 14.33 5.35 0.59
CA ASP A 101 14.93 6.47 -0.12
C ASP A 101 14.43 7.76 0.51
N GLY A 102 15.22 8.30 1.46
CA GLY A 102 14.81 9.45 2.25
C GLY A 102 13.56 9.15 3.07
N ASN A 103 12.50 9.88 2.80
CA ASN A 103 11.21 9.64 3.45
C ASN A 103 10.27 8.77 2.62
N VAL A 104 10.79 8.15 1.58
CA VAL A 104 10.02 7.26 0.74
C VAL A 104 10.39 5.82 1.08
N VAL A 105 9.39 4.99 1.34
CA VAL A 105 9.57 3.57 1.56
C VAL A 105 8.99 2.85 0.35
N HIS A 106 9.83 2.11 -0.35
CA HIS A 106 9.41 1.30 -1.48
C HIS A 106 9.19 -0.12 -1.01
N LEU A 107 7.98 -0.61 -1.17
CA LEU A 107 7.62 -1.99 -0.86
C LEU A 107 7.28 -2.68 -2.17
N THR A 108 8.00 -3.75 -2.46
CA THR A 108 7.75 -4.54 -3.66
C THR A 108 7.29 -5.93 -3.22
N PHE A 109 6.10 -6.30 -3.64
CA PHE A 109 5.51 -7.60 -3.35
C PHE A 109 5.52 -8.44 -4.61
N ASN A 110 6.12 -9.63 -4.55
CA ASN A 110 6.15 -10.55 -5.69
C ASN A 110 4.82 -11.29 -5.77
N SER A 111 3.76 -10.54 -5.96
CA SER A 111 2.42 -11.08 -5.98
C SER A 111 1.88 -11.11 -7.41
N LYS A 112 1.13 -12.15 -7.72
CA LYS A 112 0.49 -12.30 -9.03
C LYS A 112 -1.00 -12.01 -8.94
N THR A 113 -1.39 -11.17 -7.99
CA THR A 113 -2.80 -10.87 -7.76
C THR A 113 -3.47 -10.22 -8.95
N GLY A 114 -2.72 -9.47 -9.72
CA GLY A 114 -3.31 -8.77 -10.88
C GLY A 114 -3.88 -9.71 -11.92
N GLY A 115 -3.25 -10.87 -12.08
CA GLY A 115 -3.71 -11.83 -13.08
C GLY A 115 -4.99 -12.54 -12.70
N SER A 116 -5.34 -12.54 -11.45
CA SER A 116 -6.53 -13.24 -10.97
C SER A 116 -7.75 -12.35 -10.88
N ALA A 117 -7.57 -11.11 -11.17
CA ALA A 117 -8.64 -10.13 -11.06
C ALA A 117 -9.75 -10.38 -12.08
#